data_c8c9c6f5505200def8d9bbade72d2b17
#
_entry.id   c8c9c6f5505200def8d9bbade72d2b17
#
_cell.length_a   1.000
_cell.length_b   1.000
_cell.length_c   1.000
_cell.angle_alpha   90.00
_cell.angle_beta   90.00
_cell.angle_gamma   90.00
#
_symmetry.space_group_name_H-M   'P 1'
#
loop_
_entity.id
_entity.type
_entity.pdbx_description
1 polymer ?
#
loop_
_entity_poly.entity_id
_entity_poly.type
_entity_poly.pdbx_seq_one_letter_code
_entity_poly.pdbx_strand_id
1 'polypeptide(L)'
;MSEVADLGKARLEDYEEIVGEEEIDSIRALADRIRGRSVTHVNSTSYGGGVAEILYKMIPLMQDVGLDAHWKVIKGADEFFNVTKKMHNGLQGMDLELTDQDKDIYTRYNEMNSETLILDTDYVIIHDPQPAAMIRFYPERSGRWIWRCHIDLSQPNQKVLDFIASHIQLYDAAIFSMKQYVKKNLDIGGIAIIPPSIDPLSDKNKPLKESEILSKLERYGINPSKPVVTQVARFDPWKDPLGVIDAYQIVKKKIRDCQLLLIASMALDDPEGWTYHEKTVRHAGEDYDIHFLTDLVGVKNLEVNAFQRATDVAIQKSLREGFGLSVTEALWKGVPVVGGNVGGIVLQIVDGVSGFLVKTTEEAAEKTAYLIEHPDEAKQMGEKGREHVRSNFLITRHLKDYLKLFVSLSNR
;
A
#
# COMPACT_ATOMS: atom_id res chain seq x y z
N MET A 1 21.68 -2.41 13.93
CA MET A 1 20.45 -2.42 14.74
C MET A 1 19.32 -2.86 13.82
N SER A 2 18.54 -3.86 14.23
CA SER A 2 17.39 -4.38 13.48
C SER A 2 16.06 -3.73 13.93
N GLU A 3 16.09 -2.90 14.94
CA GLU A 3 14.92 -2.17 15.45
C GLU A 3 14.87 -0.75 14.90
N VAL A 4 13.70 -0.30 14.46
CA VAL A 4 13.46 1.05 13.97
C VAL A 4 13.19 1.94 15.17
N ALA A 5 14.17 2.77 15.53
CA ALA A 5 14.22 3.46 16.81
C ALA A 5 13.52 4.83 16.85
N ASP A 6 13.43 5.56 15.75
CA ASP A 6 12.85 6.91 15.72
C ASP A 6 11.58 6.94 14.87
N LEU A 7 10.45 6.62 15.51
CA LEU A 7 9.13 6.60 14.88
C LEU A 7 8.31 7.87 15.15
N GLY A 8 8.88 8.82 15.92
CA GLY A 8 8.14 9.99 16.40
C GLY A 8 7.02 9.63 17.36
N LYS A 9 6.08 10.54 17.55
CA LYS A 9 4.91 10.35 18.40
C LYS A 9 3.64 10.50 17.56
N ALA A 10 2.59 9.75 17.91
CA ALA A 10 1.25 9.93 17.40
C ALA A 10 0.28 9.86 18.58
N ARG A 11 -0.81 10.60 18.53
CA ARG A 11 -1.86 10.58 19.54
C ARG A 11 -3.17 10.23 18.85
N LEU A 12 -3.90 9.34 19.43
CA LEU A 12 -5.19 8.92 18.88
C LEU A 12 -6.20 10.08 18.85
N GLU A 13 -6.14 10.98 19.84
CA GLU A 13 -7.00 12.16 19.94
C GLU A 13 -6.82 13.14 18.77
N ASP A 14 -5.63 13.17 18.13
CA ASP A 14 -5.39 14.04 16.96
C ASP A 14 -6.31 13.71 15.76
N TYR A 15 -6.97 12.55 15.79
CA TYR A 15 -7.90 12.09 14.75
C TYR A 15 -9.38 12.36 15.08
N GLU A 16 -9.70 12.88 16.27
CA GLU A 16 -11.09 13.05 16.75
C GLU A 16 -11.93 13.90 15.81
N GLU A 17 -11.39 15.03 15.30
CA GLU A 17 -12.09 15.89 14.34
C GLU A 17 -12.42 15.18 13.00
N ILE A 18 -11.70 14.09 12.69
CA ILE A 18 -11.86 13.35 11.44
C ILE A 18 -12.84 12.19 11.60
N VAL A 19 -12.73 11.43 12.70
CA VAL A 19 -13.48 10.16 12.88
C VAL A 19 -14.56 10.25 13.95
N GLY A 20 -14.57 11.29 14.77
CA GLY A 20 -15.52 11.51 15.88
C GLY A 20 -15.09 10.87 17.18
N GLU A 21 -15.57 11.45 18.29
CA GLU A 21 -15.31 11.03 19.68
C GLU A 21 -15.69 9.56 19.94
N GLU A 22 -16.86 9.13 19.44
CA GLU A 22 -17.36 7.76 19.61
C GLU A 22 -16.38 6.69 19.05
N GLU A 23 -15.74 6.98 17.92
CA GLU A 23 -14.74 6.07 17.34
C GLU A 23 -13.47 6.03 18.18
N ILE A 24 -13.00 7.18 18.70
CA ILE A 24 -11.85 7.28 19.60
C ILE A 24 -12.10 6.47 20.88
N ASP A 25 -13.24 6.68 21.53
CA ASP A 25 -13.65 5.96 22.74
C ASP A 25 -13.74 4.44 22.51
N SER A 26 -14.28 4.04 21.37
CA SER A 26 -14.36 2.63 20.97
C SER A 26 -12.98 1.98 20.82
N ILE A 27 -12.00 2.71 20.29
CA ILE A 27 -10.61 2.24 20.15
C ILE A 27 -9.95 2.13 21.53
N ARG A 28 -10.11 3.15 22.40
CA ARG A 28 -9.59 3.15 23.77
C ARG A 28 -10.14 1.98 24.57
N ALA A 29 -11.45 1.75 24.52
CA ALA A 29 -12.12 0.65 25.22
C ALA A 29 -11.62 -0.74 24.78
N LEU A 30 -11.27 -0.91 23.49
CA LEU A 30 -10.65 -2.14 23.00
C LEU A 30 -9.21 -2.29 23.51
N ALA A 31 -8.43 -1.21 23.49
CA ALA A 31 -7.05 -1.21 23.92
C ALA A 31 -6.90 -1.50 25.41
N ASP A 32 -7.81 -0.99 26.24
CA ASP A 32 -7.82 -1.24 27.69
C ASP A 32 -7.90 -2.73 28.06
N ARG A 33 -8.53 -3.55 27.20
CA ARG A 33 -8.65 -5.01 27.42
C ARG A 33 -7.31 -5.75 27.26
N ILE A 34 -6.34 -5.14 26.59
CA ILE A 34 -5.02 -5.71 26.33
C ILE A 34 -3.90 -4.73 26.66
N ARG A 35 -4.17 -3.76 27.56
CA ARG A 35 -3.21 -2.75 28.00
C ARG A 35 -1.93 -3.41 28.54
N GLY A 36 -0.77 -2.89 28.16
CA GLY A 36 0.54 -3.38 28.56
C GLY A 36 1.00 -4.65 27.84
N ARG A 37 0.19 -5.21 26.94
CA ARG A 37 0.64 -6.32 26.07
C ARG A 37 1.68 -5.83 25.08
N SER A 38 2.67 -6.70 24.83
CA SER A 38 3.75 -6.44 23.91
C SER A 38 3.43 -6.91 22.49
N VAL A 39 3.82 -6.09 21.49
CA VAL A 39 3.55 -6.35 20.06
C VAL A 39 4.81 -6.08 19.26
N THR A 40 5.27 -7.02 18.45
CA THR A 40 6.40 -6.82 17.53
C THR A 40 5.95 -7.02 16.08
N HIS A 41 6.12 -6.00 15.25
CA HIS A 41 5.99 -6.09 13.80
C HIS A 41 7.34 -6.36 13.16
N VAL A 42 7.41 -7.29 12.22
CA VAL A 42 8.64 -7.65 11.48
C VAL A 42 8.37 -7.58 9.98
N ASN A 43 9.16 -6.80 9.26
CA ASN A 43 9.11 -6.74 7.79
C ASN A 43 10.51 -6.66 7.17
N SER A 44 10.59 -6.54 5.84
CA SER A 44 11.85 -6.59 5.10
C SER A 44 12.58 -5.25 4.97
N THR A 45 11.90 -4.12 5.15
CA THR A 45 12.50 -2.79 4.96
C THR A 45 11.80 -1.73 5.80
N SER A 46 12.57 -0.74 6.27
CA SER A 46 12.02 0.47 6.91
C SER A 46 11.76 1.61 5.92
N TYR A 47 12.06 1.45 4.64
CA TYR A 47 11.93 2.49 3.63
C TYR A 47 11.19 1.98 2.41
N GLY A 48 10.49 2.88 1.73
CA GLY A 48 9.85 2.60 0.45
C GLY A 48 8.72 1.56 0.53
N GLY A 49 7.55 1.90 0.05
CA GLY A 49 6.41 1.02 0.01
C GLY A 49 5.41 1.18 1.17
N GLY A 50 4.20 0.72 0.90
CA GLY A 50 3.03 0.97 1.76
C GLY A 50 3.11 0.35 3.14
N VAL A 51 3.82 -0.78 3.32
CA VAL A 51 3.94 -1.44 4.63
C VAL A 51 4.72 -0.57 5.61
N ALA A 52 5.90 -0.07 5.19
CA ALA A 52 6.70 0.82 6.01
C ALA A 52 5.93 2.11 6.33
N GLU A 53 5.24 2.69 5.35
CA GLU A 53 4.42 3.90 5.54
C GLU A 53 3.34 3.71 6.60
N ILE A 54 2.65 2.56 6.58
CA ILE A 54 1.65 2.21 7.60
C ILE A 54 2.31 2.05 8.97
N LEU A 55 3.43 1.32 9.07
CA LEU A 55 4.08 1.01 10.33
C LEU A 55 4.66 2.24 11.02
N TYR A 56 5.17 3.23 10.27
CA TYR A 56 5.63 4.52 10.82
C TYR A 56 4.57 5.24 11.66
N LYS A 57 3.30 4.99 11.39
CA LYS A 57 2.20 5.59 12.15
C LYS A 57 1.51 4.60 13.07
N MET A 58 1.37 3.34 12.65
CA MET A 58 0.69 2.31 13.42
C MET A 58 1.40 2.03 14.75
N ILE A 59 2.73 1.93 14.75
CA ILE A 59 3.49 1.62 15.97
C ILE A 59 3.32 2.72 17.01
N PRO A 60 3.56 4.02 16.73
CA PRO A 60 3.29 5.08 17.69
C PRO A 60 1.84 5.14 18.20
N LEU A 61 0.85 4.84 17.35
CA LEU A 61 -0.55 4.78 17.77
C LEU A 61 -0.83 3.59 18.70
N MET A 62 -0.23 2.42 18.44
CA MET A 62 -0.32 1.28 19.36
C MET A 62 0.29 1.63 20.71
N GLN A 63 1.42 2.35 20.74
CA GLN A 63 2.06 2.82 21.97
C GLN A 63 1.19 3.85 22.70
N ASP A 64 0.56 4.79 22.00
CA ASP A 64 -0.33 5.80 22.57
C ASP A 64 -1.55 5.18 23.26
N VAL A 65 -2.09 4.09 22.68
CA VAL A 65 -3.23 3.37 23.32
C VAL A 65 -2.80 2.39 24.41
N GLY A 66 -1.51 2.33 24.76
CA GLY A 66 -1.00 1.59 25.93
C GLY A 66 -0.47 0.19 25.65
N LEU A 67 -0.15 -0.14 24.40
CA LEU A 67 0.59 -1.35 24.05
C LEU A 67 2.10 -1.08 24.06
N ASP A 68 2.90 -2.10 24.37
CA ASP A 68 4.36 -2.08 24.19
C ASP A 68 4.72 -2.55 22.78
N ALA A 69 4.65 -1.61 21.81
CA ALA A 69 4.75 -1.92 20.39
C ALA A 69 6.13 -1.60 19.82
N HIS A 70 6.68 -2.54 19.05
CA HIS A 70 8.00 -2.48 18.43
C HIS A 70 7.95 -2.78 16.92
N TRP A 71 8.92 -2.27 16.20
CA TRP A 71 9.11 -2.56 14.79
C TRP A 71 10.54 -3.02 14.51
N LYS A 72 10.68 -4.21 13.95
CA LYS A 72 11.96 -4.81 13.58
C LYS A 72 12.03 -5.08 12.09
N VAL A 73 13.24 -4.98 11.55
CA VAL A 73 13.52 -5.21 10.12
C VAL A 73 14.53 -6.34 9.99
N ILE A 74 14.23 -7.30 9.11
CA ILE A 74 15.15 -8.38 8.79
C ILE A 74 16.35 -7.87 8.00
N LYS A 75 17.44 -8.63 8.04
CA LYS A 75 18.64 -8.39 7.23
C LYS A 75 18.70 -9.40 6.10
N GLY A 76 19.12 -8.94 4.93
CA GLY A 76 19.34 -9.75 3.76
C GLY A 76 20.40 -9.14 2.85
N ALA A 77 21.10 -9.96 2.07
CA ALA A 77 21.91 -9.53 0.95
C ALA A 77 21.10 -9.62 -0.35
N ASP A 78 21.67 -9.12 -1.44
CA ASP A 78 21.00 -9.09 -2.76
C ASP A 78 20.49 -10.47 -3.18
N GLU A 79 21.25 -11.54 -2.91
CA GLU A 79 20.81 -12.91 -3.23
C GLU A 79 19.49 -13.28 -2.57
N PHE A 80 19.29 -12.88 -1.30
CA PHE A 80 18.04 -13.11 -0.58
C PHE A 80 16.90 -12.29 -1.15
N PHE A 81 17.13 -10.99 -1.38
CA PHE A 81 16.08 -10.11 -1.92
C PHE A 81 15.71 -10.46 -3.35
N ASN A 82 16.64 -10.95 -4.16
CA ASN A 82 16.35 -11.50 -5.49
C ASN A 82 15.42 -12.71 -5.42
N VAL A 83 15.68 -13.64 -4.49
CA VAL A 83 14.82 -14.82 -4.27
C VAL A 83 13.45 -14.39 -3.78
N THR A 84 13.37 -13.50 -2.81
CA THR A 84 12.07 -13.04 -2.26
C THR A 84 11.28 -12.19 -3.25
N LYS A 85 11.94 -11.43 -4.14
CA LYS A 85 11.30 -10.74 -5.27
C LYS A 85 10.70 -11.75 -6.26
N LYS A 86 11.46 -12.82 -6.58
CA LYS A 86 10.97 -13.92 -7.39
C LYS A 86 9.74 -14.58 -6.77
N MET A 87 9.76 -14.83 -5.44
CA MET A 87 8.61 -15.35 -4.70
C MET A 87 7.41 -14.39 -4.78
N HIS A 88 7.63 -13.10 -4.58
CA HIS A 88 6.61 -12.07 -4.66
C HIS A 88 5.92 -12.08 -6.05
N ASN A 89 6.72 -12.08 -7.12
CA ASN A 89 6.21 -12.13 -8.50
C ASN A 89 5.42 -13.41 -8.77
N GLY A 90 5.91 -14.57 -8.28
CA GLY A 90 5.19 -15.84 -8.37
C GLY A 90 3.86 -15.81 -7.62
N LEU A 91 3.83 -15.26 -6.41
CA LEU A 91 2.60 -15.10 -5.63
C LEU A 91 1.60 -14.16 -6.31
N GLN A 92 2.06 -13.21 -7.11
CA GLN A 92 1.21 -12.37 -7.96
C GLN A 92 0.78 -13.01 -9.29
N GLY A 93 1.22 -14.25 -9.55
CA GLY A 93 0.77 -15.06 -10.70
C GLY A 93 1.77 -15.16 -11.85
N MET A 94 3.03 -14.70 -11.68
CA MET A 94 4.06 -14.93 -12.67
C MET A 94 4.37 -16.44 -12.78
N ASP A 95 4.45 -16.94 -14.00
CA ASP A 95 4.85 -18.34 -14.26
C ASP A 95 6.37 -18.49 -14.06
N LEU A 96 6.73 -19.05 -12.93
CA LEU A 96 8.12 -19.26 -12.53
C LEU A 96 8.23 -20.44 -11.55
N GLU A 97 9.44 -20.93 -11.36
CA GLU A 97 9.76 -22.00 -10.43
C GLU A 97 10.89 -21.57 -9.47
N LEU A 98 10.71 -21.89 -8.19
CA LEU A 98 11.77 -21.75 -7.20
C LEU A 98 12.69 -22.96 -7.26
N THR A 99 13.98 -22.75 -7.53
CA THR A 99 14.98 -23.80 -7.48
C THR A 99 15.25 -24.22 -6.03
N ASP A 100 15.88 -25.37 -5.83
CA ASP A 100 16.28 -25.79 -4.49
C ASP A 100 17.30 -24.80 -3.88
N GLN A 101 18.18 -24.21 -4.69
CA GLN A 101 19.06 -23.13 -4.25
C GLN A 101 18.29 -21.90 -3.78
N ASP A 102 17.22 -21.49 -4.48
CA ASP A 102 16.35 -20.38 -4.03
C ASP A 102 15.77 -20.68 -2.63
N LYS A 103 15.29 -21.92 -2.43
CA LYS A 103 14.70 -22.33 -1.15
C LYS A 103 15.73 -22.41 -0.03
N ASP A 104 16.94 -22.85 -0.33
CA ASP A 104 18.05 -22.90 0.63
C ASP A 104 18.50 -21.50 1.04
N ILE A 105 18.66 -20.58 0.08
CA ILE A 105 18.96 -19.17 0.37
C ILE A 105 17.86 -18.58 1.26
N TYR A 106 16.59 -18.74 0.89
CA TYR A 106 15.46 -18.24 1.65
C TYR A 106 15.43 -18.77 3.09
N THR A 107 15.63 -20.05 3.27
CA THR A 107 15.61 -20.72 4.58
C THR A 107 16.78 -20.24 5.45
N ARG A 108 18.00 -20.21 4.91
CA ARG A 108 19.21 -19.77 5.61
C ARG A 108 19.09 -18.34 6.13
N TYR A 109 18.58 -17.39 5.32
CA TYR A 109 18.42 -16.00 5.78
C TYR A 109 17.32 -15.85 6.84
N ASN A 110 16.26 -16.64 6.77
CA ASN A 110 15.24 -16.68 7.82
C ASN A 110 15.82 -17.22 9.14
N GLU A 111 16.67 -18.26 9.08
CA GLU A 111 17.38 -18.81 10.23
C GLU A 111 18.32 -17.77 10.85
N MET A 112 19.20 -17.14 10.05
CA MET A 112 20.10 -16.07 10.50
C MET A 112 19.37 -14.91 11.18
N ASN A 113 18.22 -14.51 10.64
CA ASN A 113 17.41 -13.46 11.26
C ASN A 113 16.79 -13.93 12.57
N SER A 114 16.39 -15.18 12.69
CA SER A 114 15.84 -15.74 13.93
C SER A 114 16.86 -15.76 15.08
N GLU A 115 18.14 -15.96 14.77
CA GLU A 115 19.22 -15.92 15.77
C GLU A 115 19.50 -14.51 16.32
N THR A 116 19.15 -13.47 15.54
CA THR A 116 19.47 -12.07 15.88
C THR A 116 18.29 -11.26 16.36
N LEU A 117 17.07 -11.64 15.99
CA LEU A 117 15.84 -10.95 16.38
C LEU A 117 15.22 -11.62 17.61
N ILE A 118 15.16 -10.92 18.72
CA ILE A 118 14.40 -11.37 19.89
C ILE A 118 12.92 -11.04 19.64
N LEU A 119 12.09 -12.08 19.52
CA LEU A 119 10.64 -11.98 19.24
C LEU A 119 9.82 -12.62 20.37
N ASP A 120 10.20 -12.32 21.61
CA ASP A 120 9.50 -12.79 22.83
C ASP A 120 8.49 -11.72 23.27
N THR A 121 7.40 -11.60 22.50
CA THR A 121 6.30 -10.66 22.74
C THR A 121 4.96 -11.38 22.67
N ASP A 122 3.92 -10.81 23.31
CA ASP A 122 2.57 -11.41 23.32
C ASP A 122 2.01 -11.62 21.91
N TYR A 123 2.33 -10.68 20.99
CA TYR A 123 1.94 -10.79 19.59
C TYR A 123 3.13 -10.51 18.69
N VAL A 124 3.35 -11.35 17.69
CA VAL A 124 4.37 -11.18 16.64
C VAL A 124 3.65 -11.13 15.29
N ILE A 125 3.78 -10.02 14.58
CA ILE A 125 3.20 -9.83 13.25
C ILE A 125 4.32 -9.89 12.20
N ILE A 126 4.30 -10.92 11.38
CA ILE A 126 5.24 -11.14 10.30
C ILE A 126 4.62 -10.69 8.98
N HIS A 127 5.23 -9.69 8.35
CA HIS A 127 4.71 -9.07 7.12
C HIS A 127 5.30 -9.71 5.88
N ASP A 128 4.42 -10.16 4.99
CA ASP A 128 4.73 -10.70 3.67
C ASP A 128 5.58 -11.99 3.66
N PRO A 129 5.98 -12.52 2.49
CA PRO A 129 6.68 -13.79 2.42
C PRO A 129 8.13 -13.71 2.86
N GLN A 130 8.80 -12.54 2.86
CA GLN A 130 10.22 -12.46 3.12
C GLN A 130 10.62 -13.08 4.46
N PRO A 131 10.01 -12.69 5.61
CA PRO A 131 10.32 -13.28 6.92
C PRO A 131 9.40 -14.45 7.29
N ALA A 132 8.55 -14.96 6.39
CA ALA A 132 7.50 -15.90 6.78
C ALA A 132 8.01 -17.26 7.31
N ALA A 133 9.20 -17.70 6.90
CA ALA A 133 9.79 -18.96 7.39
C ALA A 133 10.42 -18.83 8.78
N MET A 134 10.61 -17.62 9.33
CA MET A 134 11.21 -17.42 10.65
C MET A 134 10.49 -18.18 11.76
N ILE A 135 9.19 -18.36 11.66
CA ILE A 135 8.40 -19.10 12.66
C ILE A 135 8.94 -20.52 12.93
N ARG A 136 9.58 -21.15 11.96
CA ARG A 136 10.15 -22.50 12.11
C ARG A 136 11.29 -22.56 13.13
N PHE A 137 11.95 -21.43 13.35
CA PHE A 137 13.12 -21.30 14.23
C PHE A 137 12.76 -20.80 15.63
N TYR A 138 11.46 -20.71 15.95
CA TYR A 138 10.93 -20.36 17.27
C TYR A 138 9.99 -21.46 17.81
N PRO A 139 10.49 -22.70 18.03
CA PRO A 139 9.63 -23.80 18.46
C PRO A 139 9.03 -23.58 19.86
N GLU A 140 9.75 -22.87 20.74
CA GLU A 140 9.35 -22.59 22.14
C GLU A 140 8.67 -21.22 22.30
N ARG A 141 8.13 -20.64 21.20
CA ARG A 141 7.47 -19.34 21.27
C ARG A 141 6.28 -19.34 22.22
N SER A 142 6.17 -18.30 23.06
CA SER A 142 5.09 -18.12 24.03
C SER A 142 3.95 -17.24 23.49
N GLY A 143 4.26 -16.31 22.58
CA GLY A 143 3.30 -15.35 22.00
C GLY A 143 2.48 -15.90 20.84
N ARG A 144 1.48 -15.13 20.41
CA ARG A 144 0.67 -15.41 19.23
C ARG A 144 1.33 -14.85 17.98
N TRP A 145 1.59 -15.71 17.02
CA TRP A 145 2.23 -15.35 15.76
C TRP A 145 1.20 -15.20 14.65
N ILE A 146 1.25 -14.06 13.98
CA ILE A 146 0.28 -13.63 12.97
C ILE A 146 1.02 -13.35 11.66
N TRP A 147 0.65 -14.01 10.58
CA TRP A 147 1.17 -13.67 9.27
C TRP A 147 0.29 -12.62 8.59
N ARG A 148 0.89 -11.55 8.08
CA ARG A 148 0.19 -10.48 7.37
C ARG A 148 0.57 -10.48 5.89
N CYS A 149 -0.37 -10.78 5.00
CA CYS A 149 -0.18 -10.72 3.56
C CYS A 149 -0.65 -9.39 2.98
N HIS A 150 0.23 -8.69 2.26
CA HIS A 150 -0.08 -7.47 1.53
C HIS A 150 -0.14 -7.70 0.00
N ILE A 151 0.16 -8.91 -0.46
CA ILE A 151 0.28 -9.28 -1.88
C ILE A 151 -1.08 -9.65 -2.45
N ASP A 152 -1.26 -9.35 -3.75
CA ASP A 152 -2.40 -9.87 -4.52
C ASP A 152 -2.25 -11.39 -4.75
N LEU A 153 -2.98 -12.17 -3.98
CA LEU A 153 -3.05 -13.63 -4.11
C LEU A 153 -4.26 -14.09 -4.94
N SER A 154 -4.86 -13.25 -5.78
CA SER A 154 -6.06 -13.64 -6.55
C SER A 154 -5.80 -14.85 -7.45
N GLN A 155 -4.63 -14.88 -8.12
CA GLN A 155 -4.22 -15.95 -9.03
C GLN A 155 -2.72 -16.28 -8.85
N PRO A 156 -2.30 -16.86 -7.73
CA PRO A 156 -0.89 -17.14 -7.47
C PRO A 156 -0.39 -18.33 -8.29
N ASN A 157 0.91 -18.35 -8.58
CA ASN A 157 1.59 -19.56 -9.01
C ASN A 157 1.50 -20.61 -7.90
N GLN A 158 0.92 -21.75 -8.20
CA GLN A 158 0.59 -22.76 -7.19
C GLN A 158 1.83 -23.34 -6.51
N LYS A 159 2.92 -23.58 -7.25
CA LYS A 159 4.17 -24.11 -6.66
C LYS A 159 4.78 -23.15 -5.64
N VAL A 160 4.77 -21.84 -5.93
CA VAL A 160 5.26 -20.81 -5.01
C VAL A 160 4.33 -20.68 -3.80
N LEU A 161 3.00 -20.73 -4.02
CA LEU A 161 2.03 -20.70 -2.93
C LEU A 161 2.20 -21.91 -2.00
N ASP A 162 2.34 -23.12 -2.55
CA ASP A 162 2.50 -24.35 -1.75
C ASP A 162 3.79 -24.31 -0.90
N PHE A 163 4.87 -23.75 -1.46
CA PHE A 163 6.11 -23.57 -0.71
C PHE A 163 5.88 -22.64 0.50
N ILE A 164 5.30 -21.47 0.30
CA ILE A 164 5.02 -20.51 1.38
C ILE A 164 3.97 -21.06 2.34
N ALA A 165 2.93 -21.73 1.87
CA ALA A 165 1.87 -22.32 2.70
C ALA A 165 2.44 -23.27 3.76
N SER A 166 3.52 -24.01 3.43
CA SER A 166 4.20 -24.89 4.39
C SER A 166 4.76 -24.18 5.62
N HIS A 167 5.01 -22.87 5.53
CA HIS A 167 5.43 -22.02 6.65
C HIS A 167 4.23 -21.34 7.31
N ILE A 168 3.29 -20.81 6.50
CA ILE A 168 2.17 -20.01 6.98
C ILE A 168 1.21 -20.83 7.86
N GLN A 169 1.02 -22.09 7.59
CA GLN A 169 0.18 -22.99 8.41
C GLN A 169 0.66 -23.16 9.87
N LEU A 170 1.89 -22.72 10.19
CA LEU A 170 2.42 -22.74 11.55
C LEU A 170 2.00 -21.54 12.39
N TYR A 171 1.40 -20.51 11.76
CA TYR A 171 0.94 -19.30 12.43
C TYR A 171 -0.40 -19.51 13.12
N ASP A 172 -0.64 -18.80 14.24
CA ASP A 172 -1.89 -18.82 14.98
C ASP A 172 -3.03 -18.13 14.22
N ALA A 173 -2.68 -17.14 13.40
CA ALA A 173 -3.62 -16.44 12.52
C ALA A 173 -2.94 -15.87 11.28
N ALA A 174 -3.75 -15.56 10.25
CA ALA A 174 -3.30 -14.76 9.13
C ALA A 174 -4.25 -13.60 8.84
N ILE A 175 -3.68 -12.49 8.36
CA ILE A 175 -4.40 -11.28 7.95
C ILE A 175 -4.25 -11.11 6.43
N PHE A 176 -5.38 -10.91 5.76
CA PHE A 176 -5.44 -10.60 4.33
C PHE A 176 -6.14 -9.26 4.11
N SER A 177 -5.81 -8.58 3.00
CA SER A 177 -6.45 -7.32 2.64
C SER A 177 -7.90 -7.51 2.17
N MET A 178 -8.24 -8.68 1.61
CA MET A 178 -9.58 -9.01 1.15
C MET A 178 -9.83 -10.53 1.12
N LYS A 179 -11.11 -10.92 1.14
CA LYS A 179 -11.51 -12.34 1.18
C LYS A 179 -11.01 -13.15 -0.02
N GLN A 180 -10.92 -12.55 -1.20
CA GLN A 180 -10.48 -13.19 -2.43
C GLN A 180 -9.01 -13.65 -2.39
N TYR A 181 -8.20 -13.07 -1.49
CA TYR A 181 -6.80 -13.48 -1.29
C TYR A 181 -6.66 -14.71 -0.41
N VAL A 182 -7.70 -15.06 0.35
CA VAL A 182 -7.70 -16.28 1.17
C VAL A 182 -7.84 -17.49 0.27
N LYS A 183 -6.84 -18.38 0.27
CA LYS A 183 -6.86 -19.61 -0.52
C LYS A 183 -7.32 -20.80 0.32
N LYS A 184 -8.10 -21.70 -0.30
CA LYS A 184 -8.68 -22.86 0.39
C LYS A 184 -7.68 -23.85 0.95
N ASN A 185 -6.47 -23.89 0.39
CA ASN A 185 -5.37 -24.74 0.83
C ASN A 185 -4.49 -24.14 1.94
N LEU A 186 -4.84 -22.94 2.42
CA LEU A 186 -4.18 -22.35 3.59
C LEU A 186 -4.93 -22.78 4.86
N ASP A 187 -4.40 -23.83 5.50
CA ASP A 187 -4.91 -24.30 6.81
C ASP A 187 -4.24 -23.47 7.92
N ILE A 188 -4.94 -22.46 8.42
CA ILE A 188 -4.44 -21.51 9.41
C ILE A 188 -5.45 -21.41 10.54
N GLY A 189 -4.98 -21.37 11.80
CA GLY A 189 -5.81 -21.34 13.00
C GLY A 189 -6.83 -20.20 13.10
N GLY A 190 -6.61 -19.09 12.41
CA GLY A 190 -7.53 -17.96 12.33
C GLY A 190 -7.28 -17.09 11.11
N ILE A 191 -8.35 -16.53 10.52
CA ILE A 191 -8.26 -15.61 9.39
C ILE A 191 -8.96 -14.31 9.73
N ALA A 192 -8.24 -13.20 9.54
CA ALA A 192 -8.78 -11.84 9.65
C ALA A 192 -8.69 -11.12 8.30
N ILE A 193 -9.71 -10.34 7.97
CA ILE A 193 -9.70 -9.46 6.79
C ILE A 193 -9.54 -8.03 7.29
N ILE A 194 -8.37 -7.47 7.08
CA ILE A 194 -8.02 -6.11 7.50
C ILE A 194 -7.41 -5.38 6.30
N PRO A 195 -8.17 -4.58 5.56
CA PRO A 195 -7.63 -3.78 4.47
C PRO A 195 -6.56 -2.80 4.96
N PRO A 196 -5.53 -2.47 4.17
CA PRO A 196 -4.60 -1.39 4.45
C PRO A 196 -5.30 -0.04 4.64
N SER A 197 -4.55 0.97 5.04
CA SER A 197 -5.07 2.29 5.38
C SER A 197 -4.04 3.39 5.11
N ILE A 198 -4.52 4.63 5.08
CA ILE A 198 -3.69 5.82 5.04
C ILE A 198 -3.77 6.58 6.39
N ASP A 199 -2.72 7.35 6.68
CA ASP A 199 -2.76 8.35 7.74
C ASP A 199 -3.20 9.71 7.16
N PRO A 200 -4.40 10.23 7.53
CA PRO A 200 -4.91 11.49 7.01
C PRO A 200 -4.10 12.71 7.48
N LEU A 201 -3.30 12.58 8.53
CA LEU A 201 -2.47 13.64 9.11
C LEU A 201 -1.03 13.64 8.58
N SER A 202 -0.64 12.65 7.79
CA SER A 202 0.70 12.58 7.20
C SER A 202 0.96 13.72 6.20
N ASP A 203 2.22 14.03 5.95
CA ASP A 203 2.62 15.01 4.93
C ASP A 203 2.03 14.70 3.55
N LYS A 204 1.82 13.43 3.26
CA LYS A 204 1.20 12.99 2.01
C LYS A 204 -0.30 13.27 1.92
N ASN A 205 -1.01 13.40 3.06
CA ASN A 205 -2.47 13.43 3.09
C ASN A 205 -3.09 14.64 3.81
N LYS A 206 -2.34 15.32 4.70
CA LYS A 206 -2.83 16.47 5.45
C LYS A 206 -3.34 17.59 4.53
N PRO A 207 -4.28 18.43 4.97
CA PRO A 207 -4.70 19.62 4.23
C PRO A 207 -3.51 20.51 3.86
N LEU A 208 -3.55 21.09 2.66
CA LEU A 208 -2.59 22.10 2.18
C LEU A 208 -3.34 23.36 1.81
N LYS A 209 -2.70 24.53 1.98
CA LYS A 209 -3.21 25.80 1.48
C LYS A 209 -3.11 25.85 -0.05
N GLU A 210 -4.03 26.51 -0.70
CA GLU A 210 -4.02 26.68 -2.16
C GLU A 210 -2.70 27.30 -2.67
N SER A 211 -2.18 28.30 -1.95
CA SER A 211 -0.89 28.92 -2.29
C SER A 211 0.29 27.94 -2.23
N GLU A 212 0.27 26.97 -1.32
CA GLU A 212 1.30 25.93 -1.23
C GLU A 212 1.20 24.96 -2.42
N ILE A 213 -0.02 24.60 -2.82
CA ILE A 213 -0.28 23.75 -3.98
C ILE A 213 0.23 24.45 -5.24
N LEU A 214 -0.22 25.69 -5.49
CA LEU A 214 0.16 26.46 -6.68
C LEU A 214 1.67 26.66 -6.79
N SER A 215 2.35 26.99 -5.68
CA SER A 215 3.81 27.14 -5.66
C SER A 215 4.55 25.86 -6.05
N LYS A 216 4.02 24.68 -5.65
CA LYS A 216 4.61 23.40 -6.04
C LYS A 216 4.36 23.09 -7.51
N LEU A 217 3.17 23.34 -8.04
CA LEU A 217 2.86 23.17 -9.45
C LEU A 217 3.79 24.02 -10.32
N GLU A 218 3.93 25.30 -10.01
CA GLU A 218 4.79 26.25 -10.72
C GLU A 218 6.24 25.77 -10.76
N ARG A 219 6.78 25.32 -9.60
CA ARG A 219 8.16 24.81 -9.48
C ARG A 219 8.45 23.66 -10.45
N TYR A 220 7.47 22.81 -10.74
CA TYR A 220 7.61 21.65 -11.60
C TYR A 220 7.04 21.87 -13.02
N GLY A 221 6.66 23.11 -13.37
CA GLY A 221 6.19 23.48 -14.70
C GLY A 221 4.78 22.94 -15.03
N ILE A 222 4.00 22.61 -14.01
CA ILE A 222 2.62 22.13 -14.17
C ILE A 222 1.67 23.33 -14.25
N ASN A 223 0.88 23.40 -15.29
CA ASN A 223 -0.07 24.51 -15.50
C ASN A 223 -1.42 24.20 -14.82
N PRO A 224 -1.80 24.92 -13.73
CA PRO A 224 -3.05 24.67 -13.01
C PRO A 224 -4.31 25.03 -13.80
N SER A 225 -4.18 25.72 -14.94
CA SER A 225 -5.33 26.09 -15.79
C SER A 225 -5.69 25.00 -16.80
N LYS A 226 -4.88 23.96 -16.91
CA LYS A 226 -5.11 22.81 -17.79
C LYS A 226 -5.59 21.61 -16.98
N PRO A 227 -6.47 20.76 -17.54
CA PRO A 227 -6.84 19.50 -16.88
C PRO A 227 -5.63 18.64 -16.56
N VAL A 228 -5.58 18.09 -15.36
CA VAL A 228 -4.48 17.27 -14.84
C VAL A 228 -4.95 15.85 -14.58
N VAL A 229 -4.35 14.90 -15.29
CA VAL A 229 -4.48 13.46 -15.03
C VAL A 229 -3.23 12.98 -14.30
N THR A 230 -3.37 12.18 -13.24
CA THR A 230 -2.23 11.77 -12.42
C THR A 230 -2.23 10.28 -12.14
N GLN A 231 -1.07 9.64 -12.32
CA GLN A 231 -0.76 8.33 -11.76
C GLN A 231 0.32 8.48 -10.68
N VAL A 232 0.07 7.91 -9.49
CA VAL A 232 1.08 7.78 -8.43
C VAL A 232 1.39 6.30 -8.25
N ALA A 233 2.52 5.84 -8.77
CA ALA A 233 2.92 4.44 -8.72
C ALA A 233 4.43 4.28 -8.96
N ARG A 234 5.03 3.17 -8.47
CA ARG A 234 6.36 2.78 -8.93
C ARG A 234 6.35 2.46 -10.44
N PHE A 235 7.47 2.65 -11.11
CA PHE A 235 7.64 2.15 -12.46
C PHE A 235 7.81 0.63 -12.44
N ASP A 236 6.72 -0.08 -12.72
CA ASP A 236 6.55 -1.50 -12.51
C ASP A 236 5.52 -2.00 -13.55
N PRO A 237 5.75 -3.13 -14.23
CA PRO A 237 4.82 -3.63 -15.24
C PRO A 237 3.40 -3.84 -14.72
N TRP A 238 3.24 -4.19 -13.44
CA TRP A 238 1.93 -4.39 -12.84
C TRP A 238 1.11 -3.10 -12.65
N LYS A 239 1.80 -1.93 -12.61
CA LYS A 239 1.16 -0.61 -12.53
C LYS A 239 0.75 -0.04 -13.89
N ASP A 240 1.21 -0.67 -14.96
CA ASP A 240 0.89 -0.37 -16.37
C ASP A 240 1.04 1.12 -16.76
N PRO A 241 2.18 1.78 -16.48
CA PRO A 241 2.36 3.18 -16.85
C PRO A 241 2.33 3.39 -18.36
N LEU A 242 2.67 2.38 -19.16
CA LEU A 242 2.57 2.45 -20.63
C LEU A 242 1.10 2.53 -21.07
N GLY A 243 0.23 1.67 -20.52
CA GLY A 243 -1.20 1.73 -20.81
C GLY A 243 -1.87 2.99 -20.26
N VAL A 244 -1.31 3.63 -19.22
CA VAL A 244 -1.76 4.95 -18.76
C VAL A 244 -1.39 6.03 -19.76
N ILE A 245 -0.17 6.01 -20.34
CA ILE A 245 0.23 6.93 -21.40
C ILE A 245 -0.67 6.75 -22.63
N ASP A 246 -0.94 5.49 -23.04
CA ASP A 246 -1.82 5.21 -24.17
C ASP A 246 -3.24 5.75 -23.94
N ALA A 247 -3.80 5.55 -22.74
CA ALA A 247 -5.09 6.11 -22.36
C ALA A 247 -5.08 7.65 -22.41
N TYR A 248 -4.05 8.27 -21.84
CA TYR A 248 -3.86 9.71 -21.89
C TYR A 248 -3.75 10.23 -23.33
N GLN A 249 -3.02 9.56 -24.22
CA GLN A 249 -2.91 9.96 -25.64
C GLN A 249 -4.26 9.90 -26.36
N ILE A 250 -5.15 8.96 -25.98
CA ILE A 250 -6.53 8.92 -26.48
C ILE A 250 -7.32 10.12 -25.95
N VAL A 251 -7.22 10.42 -24.64
CA VAL A 251 -7.86 11.60 -24.02
C VAL A 251 -7.38 12.89 -24.70
N LYS A 252 -6.09 13.04 -24.92
CA LYS A 252 -5.47 14.25 -25.51
C LYS A 252 -5.95 14.52 -26.94
N LYS A 253 -6.33 13.51 -27.73
CA LYS A 253 -6.95 13.71 -29.04
C LYS A 253 -8.29 14.47 -28.95
N LYS A 254 -9.01 14.33 -27.84
CA LYS A 254 -10.31 14.98 -27.58
C LYS A 254 -10.13 16.26 -26.76
N ILE A 255 -9.28 16.24 -25.74
CA ILE A 255 -9.00 17.33 -24.80
C ILE A 255 -7.52 17.72 -24.95
N ARG A 256 -7.24 18.63 -25.91
CA ARG A 256 -5.86 18.92 -26.37
C ARG A 256 -4.95 19.50 -25.27
N ASP A 257 -5.50 20.25 -24.33
CA ASP A 257 -4.75 20.96 -23.30
C ASP A 257 -4.59 20.15 -22.00
N CYS A 258 -4.82 18.84 -22.02
CA CYS A 258 -4.68 17.95 -20.88
C CYS A 258 -3.20 17.64 -20.58
N GLN A 259 -2.84 17.53 -19.29
CA GLN A 259 -1.52 17.14 -18.80
C GLN A 259 -1.56 15.78 -18.10
N LEU A 260 -0.47 15.01 -18.18
CA LEU A 260 -0.29 13.76 -17.44
C LEU A 260 0.88 13.88 -16.47
N LEU A 261 0.63 13.60 -15.19
CA LEU A 261 1.67 13.50 -14.17
C LEU A 261 1.91 12.02 -13.83
N LEU A 262 3.11 11.53 -14.11
CA LEU A 262 3.59 10.21 -13.70
C LEU A 262 4.52 10.38 -12.50
N ILE A 263 4.00 10.07 -11.32
CA ILE A 263 4.67 10.32 -10.04
C ILE A 263 5.16 9.00 -9.45
N ALA A 264 6.46 8.89 -9.19
CA ALA A 264 7.07 7.67 -8.66
C ALA A 264 8.21 7.97 -7.67
N SER A 265 8.46 7.02 -6.75
CA SER A 265 9.73 6.94 -6.03
C SER A 265 10.61 5.90 -6.71
N MET A 266 11.87 6.28 -6.98
CA MET A 266 12.89 5.43 -7.60
C MET A 266 13.71 4.78 -6.48
N ALA A 267 13.48 3.50 -6.23
CA ALA A 267 14.30 2.76 -5.30
C ALA A 267 15.68 2.47 -5.93
N LEU A 268 16.76 2.81 -5.23
CA LEU A 268 18.13 2.60 -5.72
C LEU A 268 18.49 1.10 -5.86
N ASP A 269 17.77 0.25 -5.13
CA ASP A 269 17.93 -1.20 -5.06
C ASP A 269 16.91 -1.97 -5.92
N ASP A 270 16.13 -1.29 -6.78
CA ASP A 270 15.18 -1.90 -7.72
C ASP A 270 15.62 -1.69 -9.20
N PRO A 271 16.48 -2.56 -9.74
CA PRO A 271 16.92 -2.47 -11.15
C PRO A 271 15.77 -2.59 -12.17
N GLU A 272 14.70 -3.34 -11.82
CA GLU A 272 13.52 -3.47 -12.67
C GLU A 272 12.79 -2.13 -12.81
N GLY A 273 12.69 -1.38 -11.70
CA GLY A 273 12.08 -0.04 -11.71
C GLY A 273 12.82 0.95 -12.61
N TRP A 274 14.15 0.92 -12.63
CA TRP A 274 14.95 1.76 -13.53
C TRP A 274 14.74 1.41 -14.99
N THR A 275 14.77 0.12 -15.33
CA THR A 275 14.53 -0.36 -16.69
C THR A 275 13.12 0.02 -17.18
N TYR A 276 12.14 -0.10 -16.27
CA TYR A 276 10.77 0.22 -16.63
C TYR A 276 10.51 1.72 -16.72
N HIS A 277 11.20 2.53 -15.92
CA HIS A 277 11.21 3.98 -16.05
C HIS A 277 11.74 4.41 -17.44
N GLU A 278 12.91 3.90 -17.85
CA GLU A 278 13.47 4.20 -19.18
C GLU A 278 12.50 3.82 -20.31
N LYS A 279 11.89 2.63 -20.21
CA LYS A 279 10.89 2.18 -21.17
C LYS A 279 9.68 3.11 -21.21
N THR A 280 9.23 3.60 -20.05
CA THR A 280 8.07 4.49 -19.93
C THR A 280 8.37 5.87 -20.54
N VAL A 281 9.55 6.42 -20.27
CA VAL A 281 10.00 7.69 -20.87
C VAL A 281 10.09 7.59 -22.40
N ARG A 282 10.67 6.51 -22.92
CA ARG A 282 10.73 6.27 -24.38
C ARG A 282 9.34 6.12 -25.00
N HIS A 283 8.40 5.50 -24.28
CA HIS A 283 7.03 5.32 -24.75
C HIS A 283 6.24 6.64 -24.80
N ALA A 284 6.49 7.55 -23.87
CA ALA A 284 5.88 8.88 -23.85
C ALA A 284 6.31 9.74 -25.07
N GLY A 285 7.51 9.52 -25.60
CA GLY A 285 8.05 10.28 -26.72
C GLY A 285 8.33 11.75 -26.35
N GLU A 286 8.06 12.67 -27.28
CA GLU A 286 8.33 14.11 -27.14
C GLU A 286 7.06 14.90 -26.72
N ASP A 287 6.20 14.32 -25.89
CA ASP A 287 5.01 15.03 -25.37
C ASP A 287 5.38 15.82 -24.10
N TYR A 288 5.51 17.14 -24.24
CA TYR A 288 5.88 18.07 -23.15
C TYR A 288 4.79 18.25 -22.08
N ASP A 289 3.57 17.77 -22.29
CA ASP A 289 2.51 17.77 -21.29
C ASP A 289 2.53 16.46 -20.44
N ILE A 290 3.50 15.54 -20.68
CA ILE A 290 3.75 14.38 -19.81
C ILE A 290 4.92 14.71 -18.89
N HIS A 291 4.65 14.76 -17.58
CA HIS A 291 5.61 15.09 -16.54
C HIS A 291 6.05 13.84 -15.79
N PHE A 292 7.35 13.55 -15.79
CA PHE A 292 7.97 12.50 -14.97
C PHE A 292 8.46 13.10 -13.65
N LEU A 293 7.76 12.82 -12.58
CA LEU A 293 7.94 13.46 -11.26
C LEU A 293 8.43 12.41 -10.26
N THR A 294 9.74 12.38 -10.05
CA THR A 294 10.38 11.39 -9.17
C THR A 294 11.11 12.06 -8.00
N ASP A 295 11.45 11.27 -6.99
CA ASP A 295 12.32 11.71 -5.90
C ASP A 295 13.70 12.19 -6.37
N LEU A 296 14.18 11.74 -7.54
CA LEU A 296 15.41 12.22 -8.18
C LEU A 296 15.35 13.70 -8.53
N VAL A 297 14.18 14.21 -8.87
CA VAL A 297 13.94 15.64 -9.14
C VAL A 297 13.40 16.38 -7.91
N GLY A 298 13.46 15.75 -6.72
CA GLY A 298 13.10 16.36 -5.44
C GLY A 298 11.63 16.25 -5.06
N VAL A 299 10.85 15.39 -5.72
CA VAL A 299 9.47 15.10 -5.32
C VAL A 299 9.44 14.25 -4.05
N LYS A 300 8.79 14.76 -3.02
CA LYS A 300 8.60 14.11 -1.72
C LYS A 300 7.10 14.08 -1.36
N ASN A 301 6.77 13.60 -0.17
CA ASN A 301 5.40 13.43 0.28
C ASN A 301 4.53 14.70 0.17
N LEU A 302 5.08 15.88 0.47
CA LEU A 302 4.35 17.15 0.33
C LEU A 302 4.09 17.54 -1.13
N GLU A 303 5.04 17.24 -2.04
CA GLU A 303 4.85 17.43 -3.47
C GLU A 303 3.78 16.49 -4.02
N VAL A 304 3.86 15.18 -3.66
CA VAL A 304 2.82 14.19 -4.02
C VAL A 304 1.44 14.65 -3.56
N ASN A 305 1.33 15.13 -2.31
CA ASN A 305 0.09 15.66 -1.76
C ASN A 305 -0.47 16.82 -2.60
N ALA A 306 0.39 17.79 -2.94
CA ALA A 306 0.00 18.95 -3.73
C ALA A 306 -0.45 18.54 -5.15
N PHE A 307 0.28 17.64 -5.80
CA PHE A 307 -0.06 17.16 -7.14
C PHE A 307 -1.38 16.40 -7.15
N GLN A 308 -1.59 15.51 -6.18
CA GLN A 308 -2.88 14.82 -6.06
C GLN A 308 -4.04 15.77 -5.77
N ARG A 309 -3.82 16.87 -5.04
CA ARG A 309 -4.88 17.89 -4.81
C ARG A 309 -5.20 18.75 -6.02
N ALA A 310 -4.24 18.90 -6.92
CA ALA A 310 -4.42 19.63 -8.18
C ALA A 310 -4.91 18.73 -9.33
N THR A 311 -5.12 17.45 -9.06
CA THR A 311 -5.54 16.46 -10.05
C THR A 311 -7.05 16.51 -10.28
N ASP A 312 -7.47 16.55 -11.54
CA ASP A 312 -8.89 16.42 -11.91
C ASP A 312 -9.34 14.96 -11.92
N VAL A 313 -8.47 14.05 -12.42
CA VAL A 313 -8.74 12.62 -12.48
C VAL A 313 -7.48 11.83 -12.13
N ALA A 314 -7.53 11.01 -11.10
CA ALA A 314 -6.47 10.05 -10.83
C ALA A 314 -6.71 8.77 -11.65
N ILE A 315 -5.65 8.28 -12.31
CA ILE A 315 -5.71 7.05 -13.09
C ILE A 315 -4.79 6.00 -12.47
N GLN A 316 -5.33 4.87 -12.05
CA GLN A 316 -4.59 3.75 -11.48
C GLN A 316 -4.99 2.44 -12.17
N LYS A 317 -4.63 2.35 -13.46
CA LYS A 317 -4.97 1.22 -14.33
C LYS A 317 -4.02 0.03 -14.12
N SER A 318 -3.85 -0.40 -12.88
CA SER A 318 -2.98 -1.54 -12.57
C SER A 318 -3.51 -2.84 -13.18
N LEU A 319 -2.59 -3.72 -13.62
CA LEU A 319 -2.89 -5.09 -14.07
C LEU A 319 -2.98 -6.06 -12.88
N ARG A 320 -2.24 -5.76 -11.81
CA ARG A 320 -2.26 -6.44 -10.50
C ARG A 320 -2.03 -5.42 -9.40
N GLU A 321 -2.76 -5.55 -8.31
CA GLU A 321 -2.65 -4.62 -7.19
C GLU A 321 -3.01 -5.28 -5.86
N GLY A 322 -2.08 -5.31 -4.91
CA GLY A 322 -2.35 -5.82 -3.57
C GLY A 322 -3.42 -5.00 -2.85
N PHE A 323 -3.26 -3.68 -2.87
CA PHE A 323 -4.27 -2.75 -2.37
C PHE A 323 -4.28 -1.44 -3.17
N GLY A 324 -3.12 -0.74 -3.30
CA GLY A 324 -3.00 0.52 -4.03
C GLY A 324 -3.33 1.73 -3.15
N LEU A 325 -2.46 2.06 -2.18
CA LEU A 325 -2.65 3.20 -1.28
C LEU A 325 -2.84 4.53 -2.03
N SER A 326 -2.23 4.68 -3.21
CA SER A 326 -2.39 5.87 -4.05
C SER A 326 -3.83 6.13 -4.48
N VAL A 327 -4.65 5.07 -4.63
CA VAL A 327 -6.09 5.18 -4.86
C VAL A 327 -6.79 5.77 -3.64
N THR A 328 -6.49 5.21 -2.45
CA THR A 328 -7.02 5.71 -1.18
C THR A 328 -6.65 7.19 -0.97
N GLU A 329 -5.40 7.55 -1.26
CA GLU A 329 -4.86 8.90 -1.12
C GLU A 329 -5.57 9.91 -2.05
N ALA A 330 -5.81 9.52 -3.30
CA ALA A 330 -6.55 10.37 -4.26
C ALA A 330 -8.00 10.55 -3.82
N LEU A 331 -8.70 9.46 -3.49
CA LEU A 331 -10.09 9.51 -3.00
C LEU A 331 -10.20 10.34 -1.70
N TRP A 332 -9.23 10.21 -0.77
CA TRP A 332 -9.20 11.03 0.45
C TRP A 332 -9.15 12.53 0.18
N LYS A 333 -8.50 12.92 -0.91
CA LYS A 333 -8.40 14.31 -1.37
C LYS A 333 -9.63 14.78 -2.15
N GLY A 334 -10.62 13.90 -2.33
CA GLY A 334 -11.83 14.20 -3.10
C GLY A 334 -11.60 14.14 -4.61
N VAL A 335 -10.58 13.43 -5.07
CA VAL A 335 -10.27 13.25 -6.50
C VAL A 335 -10.91 11.95 -6.97
N PRO A 336 -11.74 11.96 -8.03
CA PRO A 336 -12.29 10.75 -8.60
C PRO A 336 -11.20 9.88 -9.24
N VAL A 337 -11.34 8.57 -9.12
CA VAL A 337 -10.33 7.62 -9.61
C VAL A 337 -10.90 6.75 -10.73
N VAL A 338 -10.15 6.66 -11.81
CA VAL A 338 -10.32 5.62 -12.85
C VAL A 338 -9.31 4.51 -12.55
N GLY A 339 -9.79 3.41 -11.98
CA GLY A 339 -8.97 2.32 -11.48
C GLY A 339 -9.14 1.03 -12.24
N GLY A 340 -8.09 0.21 -12.33
CA GLY A 340 -8.18 -1.15 -12.87
C GLY A 340 -9.14 -2.02 -12.03
N ASN A 341 -9.97 -2.82 -12.68
CA ASN A 341 -10.88 -3.74 -12.00
C ASN A 341 -10.12 -4.97 -11.48
N VAL A 342 -9.15 -4.73 -10.60
CA VAL A 342 -8.23 -5.76 -10.08
C VAL A 342 -7.92 -5.54 -8.60
N GLY A 343 -7.63 -6.63 -7.92
CA GLY A 343 -7.06 -6.64 -6.57
C GLY A 343 -7.75 -5.72 -5.59
N GLY A 344 -6.99 -5.06 -4.73
CA GLY A 344 -7.52 -4.16 -3.70
C GLY A 344 -8.14 -2.86 -4.21
N ILE A 345 -7.98 -2.51 -5.49
CA ILE A 345 -8.63 -1.33 -6.10
C ILE A 345 -10.16 -1.46 -6.03
N VAL A 346 -10.68 -2.67 -6.25
CA VAL A 346 -12.15 -2.93 -6.23
C VAL A 346 -12.78 -2.73 -4.85
N LEU A 347 -12.00 -2.69 -3.77
CA LEU A 347 -12.51 -2.36 -2.43
C LEU A 347 -12.67 -0.86 -2.23
N GLN A 348 -11.88 -0.08 -2.95
CA GLN A 348 -11.74 1.36 -2.74
C GLN A 348 -12.65 2.17 -3.65
N ILE A 349 -12.95 1.66 -4.84
CA ILE A 349 -13.81 2.31 -5.82
C ILE A 349 -15.17 1.62 -5.83
N VAL A 350 -16.20 2.38 -5.50
CA VAL A 350 -17.60 1.99 -5.75
C VAL A 350 -17.92 2.46 -7.17
N ASP A 351 -17.95 1.51 -8.11
CA ASP A 351 -18.07 1.79 -9.55
C ASP A 351 -19.28 2.65 -9.90
N GLY A 352 -19.05 3.73 -10.65
CA GLY A 352 -20.05 4.73 -11.01
C GLY A 352 -20.48 5.67 -9.86
N VAL A 353 -19.94 5.51 -8.65
CA VAL A 353 -20.32 6.29 -7.45
C VAL A 353 -19.15 7.13 -6.92
N SER A 354 -17.99 6.51 -6.71
CA SER A 354 -16.77 7.17 -6.20
C SER A 354 -15.62 7.19 -7.21
N GLY A 355 -15.86 6.71 -8.42
CA GLY A 355 -14.91 6.57 -9.51
C GLY A 355 -15.40 5.52 -10.50
N PHE A 356 -14.52 5.06 -11.38
CA PHE A 356 -14.83 4.01 -12.34
C PHE A 356 -13.83 2.86 -12.29
N LEU A 357 -14.33 1.63 -12.41
CA LEU A 357 -13.52 0.43 -12.58
C LEU A 357 -13.46 0.06 -14.07
N VAL A 358 -12.23 -0.08 -14.59
CA VAL A 358 -11.98 -0.30 -16.02
C VAL A 358 -11.12 -1.54 -16.25
N LYS A 359 -11.22 -2.13 -17.45
CA LYS A 359 -10.46 -3.32 -17.84
C LYS A 359 -9.49 -3.06 -18.98
N THR A 360 -9.79 -2.08 -19.84
CA THR A 360 -8.98 -1.77 -21.03
C THR A 360 -8.47 -0.34 -21.00
N THR A 361 -7.51 -0.04 -21.85
CA THR A 361 -6.95 1.29 -22.07
C THR A 361 -8.01 2.26 -22.63
N GLU A 362 -8.86 1.76 -23.51
CA GLU A 362 -9.93 2.54 -24.14
C GLU A 362 -11.01 2.90 -23.13
N GLU A 363 -11.44 1.97 -22.27
CA GLU A 363 -12.36 2.26 -21.16
C GLU A 363 -11.77 3.31 -20.21
N ALA A 364 -10.46 3.18 -19.88
CA ALA A 364 -9.77 4.14 -19.02
C ALA A 364 -9.76 5.54 -19.66
N ALA A 365 -9.47 5.64 -20.94
CA ALA A 365 -9.50 6.89 -21.69
C ALA A 365 -10.91 7.49 -21.74
N GLU A 366 -11.93 6.69 -22.03
CA GLU A 366 -13.34 7.13 -22.07
C GLU A 366 -13.78 7.72 -20.74
N LYS A 367 -13.54 6.99 -19.63
CA LYS A 367 -13.96 7.43 -18.29
C LYS A 367 -13.16 8.65 -17.80
N THR A 368 -11.87 8.72 -18.14
CA THR A 368 -11.04 9.89 -17.84
C THR A 368 -11.54 11.13 -18.60
N ALA A 369 -11.77 11.03 -19.90
CA ALA A 369 -12.33 12.13 -20.70
C ALA A 369 -13.69 12.55 -20.18
N TYR A 370 -14.56 11.59 -19.84
CA TYR A 370 -15.89 11.88 -19.28
C TYR A 370 -15.79 12.72 -18.00
N LEU A 371 -14.94 12.35 -17.05
CA LEU A 371 -14.77 13.08 -15.79
C LEU A 371 -14.23 14.50 -16.01
N ILE A 372 -13.31 14.70 -16.96
CA ILE A 372 -12.78 16.04 -17.29
C ILE A 372 -13.89 16.91 -17.91
N GLU A 373 -14.75 16.34 -18.75
CA GLU A 373 -15.84 17.06 -19.42
C GLU A 373 -17.04 17.33 -18.49
N HIS A 374 -17.15 16.60 -17.36
CA HIS A 374 -18.26 16.72 -16.39
C HIS A 374 -17.72 17.01 -14.99
N PRO A 375 -17.12 18.22 -14.75
CA PRO A 375 -16.42 18.53 -13.50
C PRO A 375 -17.32 18.50 -12.25
N ASP A 376 -18.61 18.84 -12.39
CA ASP A 376 -19.56 18.78 -11.27
C ASP A 376 -19.84 17.34 -10.83
N GLU A 377 -19.96 16.40 -11.77
CA GLU A 377 -20.12 14.98 -11.45
C GLU A 377 -18.81 14.40 -10.89
N ALA A 378 -17.66 14.77 -11.46
CA ALA A 378 -16.35 14.39 -10.98
C ALA A 378 -16.14 14.82 -9.52
N LYS A 379 -16.53 16.06 -9.17
CA LYS A 379 -16.49 16.57 -7.80
C LYS A 379 -17.37 15.75 -6.86
N GLN A 380 -18.63 15.49 -7.24
CA GLN A 380 -19.54 14.67 -6.44
C GLN A 380 -19.02 13.25 -6.23
N MET A 381 -18.43 12.65 -7.26
CA MET A 381 -17.75 11.33 -7.16
C MET A 381 -16.60 11.39 -6.16
N GLY A 382 -15.76 12.40 -6.26
CA GLY A 382 -14.63 12.60 -5.35
C GLY A 382 -15.07 12.76 -3.88
N GLU A 383 -16.15 13.53 -3.63
CA GLU A 383 -16.72 13.68 -2.28
C GLU A 383 -17.22 12.35 -1.70
N LYS A 384 -17.92 11.55 -2.51
CA LYS A 384 -18.35 10.19 -2.11
C LYS A 384 -17.15 9.26 -1.87
N GLY A 385 -16.11 9.38 -2.70
CA GLY A 385 -14.87 8.66 -2.53
C GLY A 385 -14.17 8.99 -1.21
N ARG A 386 -14.10 10.28 -0.86
CA ARG A 386 -13.54 10.74 0.41
C ARG A 386 -14.30 10.18 1.61
N GLU A 387 -15.63 10.17 1.57
CA GLU A 387 -16.45 9.61 2.64
C GLU A 387 -16.27 8.08 2.76
N HIS A 388 -16.16 7.39 1.63
CA HIS A 388 -15.88 5.97 1.61
C HIS A 388 -14.50 5.65 2.24
N VAL A 389 -13.47 6.45 1.96
CA VAL A 389 -12.14 6.34 2.59
C VAL A 389 -12.22 6.64 4.08
N ARG A 390 -12.92 7.73 4.48
CA ARG A 390 -13.09 8.11 5.89
C ARG A 390 -13.65 6.97 6.72
N SER A 391 -14.64 6.28 6.19
CA SER A 391 -15.33 5.20 6.88
C SER A 391 -14.57 3.87 6.89
N ASN A 392 -13.68 3.61 5.90
CA ASN A 392 -13.16 2.27 5.68
C ASN A 392 -11.63 2.15 5.67
N PHE A 393 -10.87 3.22 5.37
CA PHE A 393 -9.46 3.08 5.04
C PHE A 393 -8.53 4.06 5.77
N LEU A 394 -8.96 4.60 6.94
CA LEU A 394 -8.09 5.39 7.80
C LEU A 394 -7.32 4.53 8.80
N ILE A 395 -6.18 5.04 9.26
CA ILE A 395 -5.28 4.35 10.18
C ILE A 395 -5.96 4.03 11.53
N THR A 396 -6.92 4.82 11.97
CA THR A 396 -7.72 4.60 13.18
C THR A 396 -8.57 3.33 13.09
N ARG A 397 -9.30 3.13 11.96
CA ARG A 397 -10.03 1.89 11.68
C ARG A 397 -9.06 0.70 11.64
N HIS A 398 -7.90 0.85 11.02
CA HIS A 398 -6.88 -0.21 10.93
C HIS A 398 -6.34 -0.60 12.31
N LEU A 399 -6.04 0.37 13.18
CA LEU A 399 -5.68 0.14 14.57
C LEU A 399 -6.79 -0.63 15.30
N LYS A 400 -8.05 -0.16 15.18
CA LYS A 400 -9.22 -0.83 15.79
C LYS A 400 -9.33 -2.30 15.40
N ASP A 401 -9.10 -2.62 14.13
CA ASP A 401 -9.19 -3.99 13.64
C ASP A 401 -8.04 -4.87 14.17
N TYR A 402 -6.83 -4.34 14.30
CA TYR A 402 -5.74 -5.04 15.00
C TYR A 402 -6.09 -5.30 16.46
N LEU A 403 -6.60 -4.30 17.20
CA LEU A 403 -7.00 -4.46 18.60
C LEU A 403 -8.09 -5.53 18.76
N LYS A 404 -9.10 -5.56 17.87
CA LYS A 404 -10.13 -6.62 17.86
C LYS A 404 -9.50 -8.01 17.67
N LEU A 405 -8.55 -8.13 16.75
CA LEU A 405 -7.86 -9.39 16.49
C LEU A 405 -7.06 -9.83 17.74
N PHE A 406 -6.26 -8.95 18.33
CA PHE A 406 -5.46 -9.25 19.52
C PHE A 406 -6.34 -9.68 20.69
N VAL A 407 -7.43 -8.96 20.96
CA VAL A 407 -8.41 -9.34 21.98
C VAL A 407 -9.00 -10.73 21.70
N SER A 408 -9.30 -11.06 20.45
CA SER A 408 -9.84 -12.37 20.08
C SER A 408 -8.84 -13.51 20.30
N LEU A 409 -7.55 -13.23 20.06
CA LEU A 409 -6.46 -14.21 20.24
C LEU A 409 -6.06 -14.39 21.71
N SER A 410 -6.23 -13.36 22.56
CA SER A 410 -6.00 -13.46 24.01
C SER A 410 -6.98 -14.39 24.72
N ASN A 411 -8.17 -14.59 24.16
CA ASN A 411 -9.24 -15.42 24.75
C ASN A 411 -9.16 -16.90 24.30
N ARG A 412 -8.18 -17.24 23.47
CA ARG A 412 -7.86 -18.62 23.00
C ARG A 412 -6.63 -19.17 23.71
#